data_2ad8fa3ef34ef72d7ea313d901832133
#
_entry.id   2ad8fa3ef34ef72d7ea313d901832133
#
_cell.length_a   1.000
_cell.length_b   1.000
_cell.length_c   1.000
_cell.angle_alpha   90.00
_cell.angle_beta   90.00
_cell.angle_gamma   90.00
#
_symmetry.space_group_name_H-M   'P 1'
#
loop_
_entity.id
_entity.type
_entity.pdbx_description
1 polymer ?
#
loop_
_entity_poly.entity_id
_entity_poly.type
_entity_poly.pdbx_seq_one_letter_code
_entity_poly.pdbx_strand_id
1 'polypeptide(L)'
;MTRRGLFRAGAAAGTAAAVIGVVAGCGRNTQSDSKSPTVVNDKSADYVIDPNTNKSKYKSVDSSLKASKEYTIATGNVLHAGEGTWLPVTTAGSSATPMVKGSALSIKTGELAEVVSKTYTKNDSNMVIYDVRCSDSVYAWSELDLLTHRWCLYAAEFSDGAISGDATTLWRANKNYDPPLFAVTGDRVIWLVMPSTTGTKTAKSSVCYVWSLGDSKARAAIESPGRFATEPAVSDGTVTLTPRVRADKGTYYGITAYKVSDSLSKQVDQLVLPSTVKPMNAVRIGDDFAFSIEASYDSGGLLGTMGSYIGHGDGPFVALSREPYAPIAGKDGTYVVKSRASYFVIDTDKRKYSVLSAKNRCVDYGEYPASMGSVDDFVTFSTIKDQDTGLPASVSVRVFSL
;
A
#
# COMPACT_ATOMS: atom_id res chain seq x y z
N MET A 1 -52.77 -13.66 14.43
CA MET A 1 -52.21 -14.25 15.65
C MET A 1 -50.86 -14.83 15.38
N THR A 2 -49.90 -14.30 16.09
CA THR A 2 -48.58 -14.75 16.55
C THR A 2 -47.58 -15.33 15.58
N ARG A 3 -46.62 -14.49 15.32
CA ARG A 3 -45.27 -14.81 14.84
C ARG A 3 -44.47 -15.54 15.95
N ARG A 4 -43.90 -16.69 15.67
CA ARG A 4 -42.70 -17.26 16.32
C ARG A 4 -42.23 -18.45 15.49
N GLY A 5 -41.04 -18.36 14.96
CA GLY A 5 -40.38 -19.46 14.30
C GLY A 5 -39.15 -18.89 13.56
N LEU A 6 -38.09 -19.10 13.84
CA LEU A 6 -37.18 -20.05 14.47
C LEU A 6 -35.83 -19.90 13.77
N PHE A 7 -34.89 -19.32 14.47
CA PHE A 7 -33.50 -19.45 14.13
C PHE A 7 -33.04 -20.87 14.47
N ARG A 8 -32.72 -21.65 13.45
CA ARG A 8 -31.79 -22.75 13.54
C ARG A 8 -30.99 -22.80 12.26
N ALA A 9 -29.83 -22.22 12.25
CA ALA A 9 -28.81 -22.53 11.28
C ALA A 9 -27.55 -22.91 12.06
N GLY A 10 -27.06 -24.07 11.69
CA GLY A 10 -26.01 -24.78 12.34
C GLY A 10 -24.70 -24.02 12.46
N ALA A 11 -24.09 -24.25 13.55
CA ALA A 11 -22.71 -23.95 13.82
C ALA A 11 -21.81 -24.76 12.89
N ALA A 12 -21.02 -24.06 12.14
CA ALA A 12 -19.74 -24.56 11.66
C ALA A 12 -18.82 -23.37 11.65
N ALA A 13 -18.10 -23.33 12.68
CA ALA A 13 -16.76 -22.98 12.87
C ALA A 13 -16.26 -21.60 12.98
N GLY A 14 -15.28 -21.50 13.65
CA GLY A 14 -14.37 -20.38 13.76
C GLY A 14 -14.95 -19.29 14.64
N THR A 15 -14.61 -19.34 15.86
CA THR A 15 -14.88 -18.36 16.90
C THR A 15 -14.38 -16.96 16.52
N ALA A 16 -15.11 -16.33 15.62
CA ALA A 16 -15.15 -14.89 15.50
C ALA A 16 -16.50 -14.45 16.11
N ALA A 17 -16.75 -14.90 17.34
CA ALA A 17 -17.90 -14.47 18.11
C ALA A 17 -17.44 -13.47 19.15
N ALA A 18 -18.02 -12.31 19.02
CA ALA A 18 -18.21 -11.34 20.09
C ALA A 18 -16.96 -10.60 20.60
N VAL A 19 -16.56 -9.58 19.88
CA VAL A 19 -16.45 -8.27 20.52
C VAL A 19 -17.18 -7.26 19.64
N ILE A 20 -18.49 -7.36 19.57
CA ILE A 20 -19.35 -6.22 19.27
C ILE A 20 -19.47 -5.49 20.62
N GLY A 21 -18.43 -4.82 20.96
CA GLY A 21 -18.36 -3.98 22.12
C GLY A 21 -17.15 -3.09 21.93
N VAL A 22 -17.42 -1.83 21.68
CA VAL A 22 -16.45 -0.75 21.58
C VAL A 22 -15.78 -0.62 20.20
N VAL A 23 -16.54 -0.44 19.17
CA VAL A 23 -16.15 0.48 18.11
C VAL A 23 -17.15 1.66 18.10
N ALA A 24 -17.32 2.24 19.26
CA ALA A 24 -17.79 3.61 19.40
C ALA A 24 -16.57 4.53 19.47
N GLY A 25 -15.67 4.38 18.53
CA GLY A 25 -14.49 5.23 18.36
C GLY A 25 -14.70 6.37 17.37
N CYS A 26 -15.91 6.50 16.82
CA CYS A 26 -16.31 7.73 16.14
C CYS A 26 -17.35 8.44 17.00
N GLY A 27 -16.92 9.07 18.09
CA GLY A 27 -17.76 9.95 18.88
C GLY A 27 -17.94 9.52 20.31
N ARG A 28 -16.90 9.63 21.12
CA ARG A 28 -16.90 10.05 22.52
C ARG A 28 -15.53 9.87 23.13
N ASN A 29 -14.87 10.93 23.21
CA ASN A 29 -13.78 11.44 24.04
C ASN A 29 -12.56 11.77 23.19
N THR A 30 -12.47 12.96 22.81
CA THR A 30 -11.91 14.08 23.52
C THR A 30 -12.40 15.32 22.83
N GLN A 31 -12.90 16.26 23.54
CA GLN A 31 -12.97 17.66 23.16
C GLN A 31 -11.55 18.11 22.86
N SER A 32 -11.10 17.92 21.63
CA SER A 32 -10.12 18.77 20.98
C SER A 32 -10.88 19.35 19.80
N ASP A 33 -10.85 20.65 19.67
CA ASP A 33 -11.48 21.46 18.65
C ASP A 33 -11.67 20.70 17.35
N SER A 34 -12.92 20.40 17.01
CA SER A 34 -13.26 19.76 15.73
C SER A 34 -13.00 20.79 14.64
N LYS A 35 -11.74 20.88 14.20
CA LYS A 35 -11.43 21.58 12.95
C LYS A 35 -12.23 20.91 11.85
N SER A 36 -12.93 21.69 11.07
CA SER A 36 -13.60 21.23 9.86
C SER A 36 -12.61 20.40 9.03
N PRO A 37 -13.07 19.30 8.40
CA PRO A 37 -12.17 18.45 7.65
C PRO A 37 -11.43 19.26 6.59
N THR A 38 -10.14 19.09 6.52
CA THR A 38 -9.30 19.70 5.50
C THR A 38 -9.57 19.07 4.16
N VAL A 39 -9.90 19.89 3.19
CA VAL A 39 -10.22 19.45 1.83
C VAL A 39 -9.15 19.96 0.88
N VAL A 40 -8.49 19.02 0.19
CA VAL A 40 -7.56 19.37 -0.88
C VAL A 40 -8.32 19.99 -2.04
N ASN A 41 -7.87 21.14 -2.51
CA ASN A 41 -8.40 21.79 -3.71
C ASN A 41 -7.29 22.43 -4.53
N ASP A 42 -7.54 22.80 -5.80
CA ASP A 42 -6.51 23.37 -6.69
C ASP A 42 -5.95 24.69 -6.16
N LYS A 43 -6.73 25.46 -5.42
CA LYS A 43 -6.26 26.75 -4.90
C LYS A 43 -5.19 26.58 -3.83
N SER A 44 -5.14 25.41 -3.20
CA SER A 44 -4.12 25.04 -2.23
C SER A 44 -2.95 24.27 -2.83
N ALA A 45 -2.94 23.99 -4.14
CA ALA A 45 -1.86 23.27 -4.79
C ALA A 45 -0.72 24.21 -5.23
N ASP A 46 0.48 23.88 -4.78
CA ASP A 46 1.73 24.54 -5.20
C ASP A 46 2.44 23.61 -6.21
N TYR A 47 2.11 23.78 -7.48
CA TYR A 47 2.63 22.91 -8.52
C TYR A 47 4.14 23.10 -8.74
N VAL A 48 4.88 22.01 -8.76
CA VAL A 48 6.31 22.00 -9.15
C VAL A 48 6.48 22.50 -10.59
N ILE A 49 5.59 22.04 -11.49
CA ILE A 49 5.47 22.53 -12.87
C ILE A 49 4.00 22.91 -13.06
N ASP A 50 3.76 24.14 -13.48
CA ASP A 50 2.42 24.65 -13.71
C ASP A 50 1.75 23.89 -14.87
N PRO A 51 0.62 23.21 -14.63
CA PRO A 51 -0.01 22.37 -15.64
C PRO A 51 -0.62 23.15 -16.81
N ASN A 52 -0.88 24.45 -16.63
CA ASN A 52 -1.49 25.31 -17.65
C ASN A 52 -0.45 25.98 -18.55
N THR A 53 0.67 26.36 -17.96
CA THR A 53 1.71 27.12 -18.65
C THR A 53 2.95 26.29 -18.97
N ASN A 54 3.08 25.09 -18.40
CA ASN A 54 4.27 24.24 -18.42
C ASN A 54 5.53 24.91 -17.87
N LYS A 55 5.38 26.01 -17.12
CA LYS A 55 6.50 26.70 -16.48
C LYS A 55 6.82 26.05 -15.15
N SER A 56 8.09 25.78 -14.93
CA SER A 56 8.58 25.30 -13.66
C SER A 56 8.49 26.42 -12.61
N LYS A 57 7.84 26.13 -11.48
CA LYS A 57 7.81 27.02 -10.30
C LYS A 57 8.92 26.67 -9.31
N TYR A 58 9.42 25.44 -9.36
CA TYR A 58 10.56 24.99 -8.59
C TYR A 58 11.82 25.07 -9.45
N LYS A 59 12.97 25.30 -8.83
CA LYS A 59 14.24 25.36 -9.55
C LYS A 59 14.62 23.96 -10.02
N SER A 60 14.73 23.76 -11.34
CA SER A 60 15.29 22.53 -11.90
C SER A 60 16.80 22.49 -11.65
N VAL A 61 17.30 21.36 -11.18
CA VAL A 61 18.72 21.08 -10.94
C VAL A 61 19.07 19.70 -11.53
N ASP A 62 20.34 19.45 -11.75
CA ASP A 62 20.81 18.11 -12.13
C ASP A 62 20.60 17.13 -11.00
N SER A 63 20.25 15.87 -11.33
CA SER A 63 20.08 14.84 -10.33
C SER A 63 21.41 14.49 -9.70
N SER A 64 21.48 14.60 -8.37
CA SER A 64 22.61 14.14 -7.56
C SER A 64 22.48 12.67 -7.17
N LEU A 65 21.28 12.09 -7.28
CA LEU A 65 21.05 10.70 -6.92
C LEU A 65 21.73 9.77 -7.93
N LYS A 66 22.59 8.92 -7.40
CA LYS A 66 23.27 7.85 -8.14
C LYS A 66 22.96 6.53 -7.44
N ALA A 67 22.79 5.49 -8.24
CA ALA A 67 22.61 4.16 -7.66
C ALA A 67 23.87 3.80 -6.87
N SER A 68 23.70 3.55 -5.59
CA SER A 68 24.76 3.07 -4.69
C SER A 68 25.04 1.59 -4.92
N LYS A 69 24.01 0.84 -5.36
CA LYS A 69 24.08 -0.57 -5.72
C LYS A 69 23.20 -0.87 -6.91
N GLU A 70 23.61 -1.83 -7.72
CA GLU A 70 22.80 -2.39 -8.80
C GLU A 70 22.90 -3.90 -8.76
N TYR A 71 21.75 -4.56 -8.90
CA TYR A 71 21.65 -6.01 -8.94
C TYR A 71 20.90 -6.47 -10.19
N THR A 72 21.17 -7.67 -10.63
CA THR A 72 20.44 -8.33 -11.70
C THR A 72 19.91 -9.65 -11.19
N ILE A 73 18.58 -9.82 -11.26
CA ILE A 73 17.90 -11.05 -10.88
C ILE A 73 17.17 -11.64 -12.08
N ALA A 74 16.70 -12.87 -11.96
CA ALA A 74 15.99 -13.55 -13.04
C ALA A 74 14.71 -12.80 -13.43
N THR A 75 14.29 -12.94 -14.69
CA THR A 75 12.98 -12.43 -15.15
C THR A 75 11.81 -13.09 -14.40
N GLY A 76 10.66 -12.43 -14.40
CA GLY A 76 9.47 -12.93 -13.70
C GLY A 76 9.41 -12.59 -12.22
N ASN A 77 10.36 -11.85 -11.70
CA ASN A 77 10.36 -11.35 -10.33
C ASN A 77 9.79 -9.93 -10.26
N VAL A 78 8.82 -9.72 -9.37
CA VAL A 78 8.19 -8.43 -9.09
C VAL A 78 8.46 -8.08 -7.63
N LEU A 79 9.11 -6.93 -7.42
CA LEU A 79 9.42 -6.44 -6.08
C LEU A 79 8.25 -5.63 -5.55
N HIS A 80 8.02 -5.74 -4.25
CA HIS A 80 7.05 -4.93 -3.51
C HIS A 80 7.76 -4.08 -2.46
N ALA A 81 7.10 -3.02 -2.01
CA ALA A 81 7.61 -2.23 -0.90
C ALA A 81 7.65 -3.08 0.38
N GLY A 82 8.75 -2.99 1.10
CA GLY A 82 8.98 -3.65 2.38
C GLY A 82 9.67 -2.72 3.34
N GLU A 83 9.66 -3.08 4.62
CA GLU A 83 10.38 -2.38 5.68
C GLU A 83 11.67 -3.14 6.03
N GLY A 84 12.77 -2.42 6.13
CA GLY A 84 14.04 -3.01 6.51
C GLY A 84 14.96 -3.37 5.35
N THR A 85 15.70 -4.46 5.51
CA THR A 85 16.80 -4.82 4.59
C THR A 85 16.41 -5.89 3.57
N TRP A 86 15.23 -6.46 3.73
CA TRP A 86 14.67 -7.46 2.83
C TRP A 86 13.40 -6.94 2.16
N LEU A 87 13.36 -6.97 0.84
CA LEU A 87 12.17 -6.62 0.07
C LEU A 87 11.39 -7.87 -0.33
N PRO A 88 10.06 -7.88 -0.15
CA PRO A 88 9.23 -9.00 -0.60
C PRO A 88 9.17 -9.06 -2.12
N VAL A 89 9.24 -10.27 -2.67
CA VAL A 89 9.26 -10.54 -4.11
C VAL A 89 8.25 -11.62 -4.44
N THR A 90 7.43 -11.38 -5.46
CA THR A 90 6.63 -12.42 -6.08
C THR A 90 7.30 -12.91 -7.36
N THR A 91 7.36 -14.23 -7.54
CA THR A 91 7.94 -14.84 -8.72
C THR A 91 6.85 -15.49 -9.56
N ALA A 92 6.70 -15.03 -10.80
CA ALA A 92 5.76 -15.60 -11.74
C ALA A 92 6.18 -17.03 -12.11
N GLY A 93 5.21 -17.94 -12.23
CA GLY A 93 5.46 -19.30 -12.70
C GLY A 93 5.80 -19.35 -14.19
N SER A 94 6.34 -20.48 -14.61
CA SER A 94 6.61 -20.78 -16.03
C SER A 94 5.36 -21.17 -16.82
N SER A 95 4.19 -21.24 -16.18
CA SER A 95 2.90 -21.58 -16.77
C SER A 95 1.92 -20.41 -16.70
N ALA A 96 0.67 -20.61 -17.11
CA ALA A 96 -0.40 -19.62 -16.99
C ALA A 96 -0.79 -19.29 -15.54
N THR A 97 -0.26 -19.98 -14.54
CA THR A 97 -0.45 -19.65 -13.13
C THR A 97 0.42 -18.45 -12.77
N PRO A 98 -0.18 -17.31 -12.34
CA PRO A 98 0.55 -16.03 -12.29
C PRO A 98 1.64 -15.99 -11.23
N MET A 99 1.36 -16.37 -9.98
CA MET A 99 2.33 -16.26 -8.88
C MET A 99 2.46 -17.62 -8.18
N VAL A 100 3.62 -18.23 -8.25
CA VAL A 100 3.85 -19.58 -7.68
C VAL A 100 4.76 -19.58 -6.46
N LYS A 101 5.57 -18.53 -6.26
CA LYS A 101 6.53 -18.46 -5.16
C LYS A 101 6.55 -17.09 -4.51
N GLY A 102 6.76 -17.08 -3.21
CA GLY A 102 7.14 -15.91 -2.45
C GLY A 102 8.63 -15.93 -2.16
N SER A 103 9.31 -14.85 -2.43
CA SER A 103 10.75 -14.68 -2.22
C SER A 103 11.03 -13.37 -1.48
N ALA A 104 12.27 -13.18 -1.05
CA ALA A 104 12.76 -11.93 -0.48
C ALA A 104 14.11 -11.56 -1.10
N LEU A 105 14.31 -10.27 -1.40
CA LEU A 105 15.56 -9.75 -1.94
C LEU A 105 16.29 -8.92 -0.88
N SER A 106 17.51 -9.28 -0.57
CA SER A 106 18.38 -8.47 0.29
C SER A 106 18.89 -7.24 -0.46
N ILE A 107 18.56 -6.04 0.01
CA ILE A 107 19.09 -4.79 -0.56
C ILE A 107 20.57 -4.57 -0.20
N LYS A 108 21.09 -5.34 0.76
CA LYS A 108 22.51 -5.28 1.15
C LYS A 108 23.39 -6.06 0.19
N THR A 109 22.97 -7.27 -0.18
CA THR A 109 23.80 -8.24 -0.93
C THR A 109 23.31 -8.49 -2.36
N GLY A 110 22.03 -8.19 -2.67
CA GLY A 110 21.37 -8.58 -3.92
C GLY A 110 20.96 -10.06 -3.95
N GLU A 111 21.07 -10.77 -2.84
CA GLU A 111 20.62 -12.15 -2.72
C GLU A 111 19.10 -12.25 -2.82
N LEU A 112 18.61 -13.13 -3.68
CA LEU A 112 17.19 -13.47 -3.81
C LEU A 112 16.97 -14.84 -3.15
N ALA A 113 16.37 -14.83 -1.96
CA ALA A 113 16.03 -16.02 -1.20
C ALA A 113 14.60 -16.48 -1.52
N GLU A 114 14.41 -17.78 -1.79
CA GLU A 114 13.10 -18.39 -1.91
C GLU A 114 12.54 -18.68 -0.51
N VAL A 115 11.45 -18.02 -0.12
CA VAL A 115 10.89 -18.08 1.23
C VAL A 115 9.72 -19.04 1.31
N VAL A 116 8.76 -18.93 0.37
CA VAL A 116 7.59 -19.79 0.26
C VAL A 116 7.57 -20.41 -1.13
N SER A 117 7.96 -21.66 -1.23
CA SER A 117 8.10 -22.40 -2.51
C SER A 117 6.81 -22.97 -3.02
N LYS A 118 5.80 -23.15 -2.16
CA LYS A 118 4.51 -23.75 -2.47
C LYS A 118 3.43 -23.24 -1.52
N THR A 119 2.18 -23.42 -1.89
CA THR A 119 1.05 -23.06 -1.04
C THR A 119 1.05 -23.85 0.27
N TYR A 120 0.70 -23.18 1.35
CA TYR A 120 0.55 -23.76 2.69
C TYR A 120 -0.81 -24.44 2.85
N THR A 121 -1.83 -23.98 2.12
CA THR A 121 -3.14 -24.64 2.05
C THR A 121 -3.01 -26.01 1.41
N LYS A 122 -3.31 -27.07 2.20
CA LYS A 122 -3.18 -28.45 1.77
C LYS A 122 -4.40 -28.88 0.94
N ASN A 123 -4.16 -29.85 0.01
CA ASN A 123 -5.20 -30.52 -0.75
C ASN A 123 -6.07 -29.61 -1.64
N ASP A 124 -5.52 -28.51 -2.13
CA ASP A 124 -6.20 -27.62 -3.04
C ASP A 124 -5.28 -27.24 -4.21
N SER A 125 -5.50 -27.87 -5.36
CA SER A 125 -4.67 -27.70 -6.56
C SER A 125 -4.88 -26.34 -7.25
N ASN A 126 -5.94 -25.60 -6.90
CA ASN A 126 -6.27 -24.29 -7.48
C ASN A 126 -5.77 -23.12 -6.65
N MET A 127 -5.22 -23.41 -5.46
CA MET A 127 -4.60 -22.41 -4.61
C MET A 127 -3.27 -21.96 -5.19
N VAL A 128 -3.07 -20.66 -5.27
CA VAL A 128 -1.80 -20.04 -5.68
C VAL A 128 -1.34 -19.02 -4.63
N ILE A 129 -0.04 -18.81 -4.52
CA ILE A 129 0.49 -17.66 -3.80
C ILE A 129 0.10 -16.42 -4.60
N TYR A 130 -0.60 -15.48 -3.96
CA TYR A 130 -1.20 -14.33 -4.63
C TYR A 130 -0.43 -13.04 -4.37
N ASP A 131 -0.04 -12.79 -3.13
CA ASP A 131 0.70 -11.59 -2.73
C ASP A 131 1.58 -11.87 -1.52
N VAL A 132 2.69 -11.12 -1.38
CA VAL A 132 3.66 -11.28 -0.29
C VAL A 132 4.11 -9.92 0.24
N ARG A 133 4.37 -9.83 1.55
CA ARG A 133 4.97 -8.68 2.22
C ARG A 133 5.90 -9.17 3.32
N CYS A 134 6.95 -8.40 3.62
CA CYS A 134 7.83 -8.72 4.75
C CYS A 134 8.37 -7.44 5.42
N SER A 135 8.83 -7.65 6.63
CA SER A 135 9.83 -6.86 7.35
C SER A 135 11.06 -7.73 7.56
N ASP A 136 12.01 -7.26 8.35
CA ASP A 136 13.15 -8.09 8.77
C ASP A 136 12.78 -9.16 9.83
N SER A 137 11.54 -9.15 10.35
CA SER A 137 11.09 -10.05 11.43
C SER A 137 9.90 -10.95 11.06
N VAL A 138 9.10 -10.56 10.06
CA VAL A 138 7.89 -11.28 9.67
C VAL A 138 7.78 -11.35 8.17
N TYR A 139 7.46 -12.54 7.66
CA TYR A 139 7.04 -12.75 6.27
C TYR A 139 5.56 -13.15 6.24
N ALA A 140 4.76 -12.41 5.49
CA ALA A 140 3.34 -12.69 5.32
C ALA A 140 3.00 -12.90 3.84
N TRP A 141 2.07 -13.83 3.57
CA TRP A 141 1.60 -14.08 2.21
C TRP A 141 0.12 -14.42 2.18
N SER A 142 -0.51 -14.08 1.10
CA SER A 142 -1.87 -14.50 0.81
C SER A 142 -1.89 -15.61 -0.23
N GLU A 143 -2.84 -16.51 -0.10
CA GLU A 143 -3.14 -17.57 -1.06
C GLU A 143 -4.56 -17.40 -1.56
N LEU A 144 -4.77 -17.55 -2.85
CA LEU A 144 -6.05 -17.39 -3.53
C LEU A 144 -6.38 -18.63 -4.37
N ASP A 145 -7.57 -19.17 -4.18
CA ASP A 145 -8.17 -20.14 -5.08
C ASP A 145 -8.77 -19.40 -6.29
N LEU A 146 -8.17 -19.59 -7.46
CA LEU A 146 -8.52 -18.87 -8.68
C LEU A 146 -9.93 -19.20 -9.20
N LEU A 147 -10.50 -20.35 -8.80
CA LEU A 147 -11.83 -20.78 -9.24
C LEU A 147 -12.93 -20.36 -8.26
N THR A 148 -12.70 -20.56 -6.98
CA THR A 148 -13.73 -20.32 -5.95
C THR A 148 -13.61 -18.95 -5.28
N HIS A 149 -12.51 -18.23 -5.52
CA HIS A 149 -12.17 -16.96 -4.89
C HIS A 149 -12.12 -17.04 -3.35
N ARG A 150 -11.82 -18.22 -2.81
CA ARG A 150 -11.43 -18.37 -1.40
C ARG A 150 -10.00 -17.93 -1.24
N TRP A 151 -9.69 -17.33 -0.13
CA TRP A 151 -8.32 -16.90 0.16
C TRP A 151 -7.96 -17.11 1.62
N CYS A 152 -6.67 -17.23 1.85
CA CYS A 152 -6.07 -17.34 3.17
C CYS A 152 -4.93 -16.33 3.28
N LEU A 153 -4.72 -15.78 4.48
CA LEU A 153 -3.57 -14.96 4.83
C LEU A 153 -2.77 -15.71 5.90
N TYR A 154 -1.48 -15.85 5.65
CA TYR A 154 -0.52 -16.51 6.53
C TYR A 154 0.61 -15.55 6.92
N ALA A 155 1.24 -15.82 8.05
CA ALA A 155 2.48 -15.18 8.45
C ALA A 155 3.37 -16.15 9.23
N ALA A 156 4.67 -15.92 9.14
CA ALA A 156 5.68 -16.66 9.90
C ALA A 156 6.79 -15.70 10.37
N GLU A 157 7.50 -16.09 11.41
CA GLU A 157 8.74 -15.43 11.79
C GLU A 157 9.74 -15.53 10.64
N PHE A 158 10.48 -14.43 10.38
CA PHE A 158 11.38 -14.31 9.24
C PHE A 158 12.68 -13.67 9.69
N SER A 159 13.78 -14.24 9.26
CA SER A 159 15.11 -13.66 9.40
C SER A 159 16.04 -14.17 8.32
N ASP A 160 16.94 -13.32 7.87
CA ASP A 160 18.02 -13.68 6.93
C ASP A 160 17.55 -14.48 5.69
N GLY A 161 16.41 -14.06 5.11
CA GLY A 161 15.90 -14.68 3.88
C GLY A 161 15.10 -15.97 4.08
N ALA A 162 14.83 -16.39 5.31
CA ALA A 162 14.11 -17.63 5.61
C ALA A 162 13.03 -17.45 6.67
N ILE A 163 11.95 -18.23 6.56
CA ILE A 163 10.95 -18.37 7.64
C ILE A 163 11.40 -19.41 8.63
N SER A 164 11.09 -19.21 9.90
CA SER A 164 11.30 -20.16 10.99
C SER A 164 9.96 -20.64 11.57
N GLY A 165 9.92 -21.90 11.97
CA GLY A 165 8.74 -22.51 12.57
C GLY A 165 7.56 -22.69 11.60
N ASP A 166 6.39 -22.94 12.19
CA ASP A 166 5.15 -23.12 11.43
C ASP A 166 4.46 -21.78 11.15
N ALA A 167 3.90 -21.64 9.96
CA ALA A 167 3.13 -20.46 9.61
C ALA A 167 1.80 -20.40 10.36
N THR A 168 1.48 -19.22 10.89
CA THR A 168 0.20 -18.91 11.50
C THR A 168 -0.83 -18.53 10.46
N THR A 169 -2.02 -19.13 10.51
CA THR A 169 -3.15 -18.65 9.70
C THR A 169 -3.76 -17.42 10.36
N LEU A 170 -3.63 -16.27 9.72
CA LEU A 170 -4.20 -15.00 10.21
C LEU A 170 -5.66 -14.86 9.86
N TRP A 171 -6.03 -15.26 8.62
CA TRP A 171 -7.40 -15.10 8.13
C TRP A 171 -7.76 -16.13 7.07
N ARG A 172 -9.06 -16.41 6.97
CA ARG A 172 -9.66 -17.20 5.90
C ARG A 172 -10.97 -16.55 5.47
N ALA A 173 -11.17 -16.39 4.16
CA ALA A 173 -12.40 -15.85 3.62
C ALA A 173 -12.82 -16.57 2.32
N ASN A 174 -14.05 -16.28 1.91
CA ASN A 174 -14.63 -16.80 0.67
C ASN A 174 -14.88 -15.65 -0.31
N LYS A 175 -15.45 -15.94 -1.47
CA LYS A 175 -15.74 -15.00 -2.56
C LYS A 175 -16.57 -13.76 -2.17
N ASN A 176 -17.14 -13.70 -0.98
CA ASN A 176 -17.85 -12.51 -0.51
C ASN A 176 -16.93 -11.40 -0.03
N TYR A 177 -15.64 -11.68 0.06
CA TYR A 177 -14.60 -10.73 0.45
C TYR A 177 -13.47 -10.79 -0.57
N ASP A 178 -13.00 -9.63 -0.99
CA ASP A 178 -11.85 -9.53 -1.89
C ASP A 178 -10.58 -10.03 -1.19
N PRO A 179 -9.57 -10.51 -1.95
CA PRO A 179 -8.25 -10.83 -1.39
C PRO A 179 -7.71 -9.66 -0.56
N PRO A 180 -6.98 -9.93 0.54
CA PRO A 180 -6.58 -8.90 1.47
C PRO A 180 -5.55 -7.97 0.84
N LEU A 181 -5.73 -6.67 1.06
CA LEU A 181 -4.64 -5.71 0.96
C LEU A 181 -3.97 -5.68 2.33
N PHE A 182 -2.65 -5.83 2.39
CA PHE A 182 -1.94 -5.93 3.65
C PHE A 182 -0.53 -5.34 3.61
N ALA A 183 -0.03 -4.98 4.77
CA ALA A 183 1.34 -4.53 4.99
C ALA A 183 1.95 -5.26 6.19
N VAL A 184 3.28 -5.30 6.24
CA VAL A 184 4.06 -5.86 7.34
C VAL A 184 5.01 -4.79 7.85
N THR A 185 5.10 -4.64 9.16
CA THR A 185 5.99 -3.69 9.82
C THR A 185 6.49 -4.23 11.16
N GLY A 186 7.80 -4.27 11.36
CA GLY A 186 8.41 -4.89 12.53
C GLY A 186 7.89 -6.31 12.71
N ASP A 187 7.29 -6.58 13.86
CA ASP A 187 6.69 -7.85 14.23
C ASP A 187 5.19 -7.99 13.87
N ARG A 188 4.64 -7.10 13.02
CA ARG A 188 3.18 -6.99 12.83
C ARG A 188 2.76 -7.15 11.38
N VAL A 189 1.55 -7.74 11.23
CA VAL A 189 0.81 -7.78 9.97
C VAL A 189 -0.48 -6.98 10.13
N ILE A 190 -0.76 -6.10 9.18
CA ILE A 190 -1.92 -5.22 9.14
C ILE A 190 -2.65 -5.50 7.83
N TRP A 191 -3.93 -5.85 7.87
CA TRP A 191 -4.68 -6.19 6.65
C TRP A 191 -6.12 -5.70 6.67
N LEU A 192 -6.70 -5.60 5.48
CA LEU A 192 -8.06 -5.14 5.27
C LEU A 192 -8.96 -6.33 4.88
N VAL A 193 -10.08 -6.46 5.58
CA VAL A 193 -11.16 -7.37 5.20
C VAL A 193 -12.29 -6.53 4.61
N MET A 194 -12.43 -6.59 3.29
CA MET A 194 -13.36 -5.77 2.53
C MET A 194 -14.40 -6.64 1.80
N PRO A 195 -15.70 -6.30 1.86
CA PRO A 195 -16.71 -6.97 1.04
C PRO A 195 -16.34 -6.89 -0.45
N SER A 196 -16.58 -7.99 -1.18
CA SER A 196 -16.33 -8.03 -2.63
C SER A 196 -17.19 -7.00 -3.37
N THR A 197 -16.62 -6.35 -4.38
CA THR A 197 -17.32 -5.37 -5.22
C THR A 197 -18.45 -5.98 -6.05
N THR A 198 -18.42 -7.28 -6.29
CA THR A 198 -19.40 -8.02 -7.10
C THR A 198 -20.38 -8.83 -6.25
N GLY A 199 -20.20 -8.85 -4.93
CA GLY A 199 -21.02 -9.67 -4.03
C GLY A 199 -22.24 -8.94 -3.47
N THR A 200 -23.12 -9.68 -2.82
CA THR A 200 -24.32 -9.15 -2.14
C THR A 200 -24.00 -8.36 -0.86
N LYS A 201 -22.75 -8.35 -0.43
CA LYS A 201 -22.29 -7.70 0.80
C LYS A 201 -21.58 -6.36 0.60
N THR A 202 -21.64 -5.81 -0.60
CA THR A 202 -20.96 -4.54 -0.97
C THR A 202 -21.29 -3.36 -0.07
N ALA A 203 -22.49 -3.35 0.52
CA ALA A 203 -22.94 -2.29 1.43
C ALA A 203 -22.47 -2.46 2.89
N LYS A 204 -21.71 -3.51 3.21
CA LYS A 204 -21.22 -3.74 4.57
C LYS A 204 -19.94 -2.93 4.83
N SER A 205 -19.69 -2.66 6.11
CA SER A 205 -18.44 -2.05 6.57
C SER A 205 -17.24 -2.95 6.26
N SER A 206 -16.10 -2.32 6.11
CA SER A 206 -14.79 -2.98 6.00
C SER A 206 -14.03 -2.83 7.32
N VAL A 207 -13.16 -3.77 7.63
CA VAL A 207 -12.41 -3.76 8.88
C VAL A 207 -10.92 -3.95 8.61
N CYS A 208 -10.11 -3.13 9.23
CA CYS A 208 -8.67 -3.31 9.32
C CYS A 208 -8.34 -4.12 10.57
N TYR A 209 -7.55 -5.17 10.40
CA TYR A 209 -7.05 -6.03 11.47
C TYR A 209 -5.57 -5.85 11.66
N VAL A 210 -5.10 -6.11 12.87
CA VAL A 210 -3.69 -6.18 13.23
C VAL A 210 -3.41 -7.45 14.03
N TRP A 211 -2.27 -8.06 13.76
CA TRP A 211 -1.71 -9.19 14.46
C TRP A 211 -0.23 -8.95 14.70
N SER A 212 0.29 -9.34 15.85
CA SER A 212 1.72 -9.33 16.15
C SER A 212 2.24 -10.74 16.28
N LEU A 213 3.50 -10.93 15.91
CA LEU A 213 4.18 -12.22 16.04
C LEU A 213 4.07 -12.74 17.47
N GLY A 214 3.61 -13.98 17.63
CA GLY A 214 3.33 -14.61 18.92
C GLY A 214 1.91 -14.41 19.45
N ASP A 215 1.11 -13.51 18.88
CA ASP A 215 -0.29 -13.36 19.26
C ASP A 215 -1.11 -14.59 18.84
N SER A 216 -1.99 -15.06 19.73
CA SER A 216 -2.90 -16.15 19.44
C SER A 216 -4.07 -15.77 18.52
N LYS A 217 -4.38 -14.48 18.41
CA LYS A 217 -5.51 -13.95 17.64
C LYS A 217 -5.23 -12.55 17.12
N ALA A 218 -5.73 -12.29 15.91
CA ALA A 218 -5.78 -10.95 15.37
C ALA A 218 -6.83 -10.08 16.08
N ARG A 219 -6.60 -8.78 16.08
CA ARG A 219 -7.50 -7.77 16.64
C ARG A 219 -8.08 -6.88 15.54
N ALA A 220 -9.40 -6.67 15.55
CA ALA A 220 -10.04 -5.61 14.78
C ALA A 220 -9.60 -4.24 15.34
N ALA A 221 -9.04 -3.41 14.49
CA ALA A 221 -8.48 -2.12 14.89
C ALA A 221 -9.31 -0.94 14.38
N ILE A 222 -9.60 -0.88 13.08
CA ILE A 222 -10.29 0.25 12.47
C ILE A 222 -11.44 -0.28 11.62
N GLU A 223 -12.63 0.30 11.80
CA GLU A 223 -13.79 0.04 10.96
C GLU A 223 -14.00 1.21 9.99
N SER A 224 -14.36 0.89 8.76
CA SER A 224 -14.76 1.84 7.72
C SER A 224 -16.21 1.58 7.33
N PRO A 225 -17.11 2.57 7.28
CA PRO A 225 -18.50 2.38 6.83
C PRO A 225 -18.61 2.12 5.31
N GLY A 226 -17.57 1.65 4.71
CA GLY A 226 -17.43 1.28 3.31
C GLY A 226 -16.04 0.72 3.05
N ARG A 227 -15.66 0.63 1.79
CA ARG A 227 -14.34 0.09 1.42
C ARG A 227 -13.25 1.11 1.72
N PHE A 228 -12.09 0.64 2.15
CA PHE A 228 -10.86 1.42 2.10
C PHE A 228 -10.48 1.66 0.64
N ALA A 229 -9.86 2.80 0.35
CA ALA A 229 -9.48 3.13 -1.03
C ALA A 229 -8.17 2.49 -1.46
N THR A 230 -7.21 2.37 -0.53
CA THR A 230 -5.83 1.93 -0.81
C THR A 230 -5.42 0.78 0.11
N GLU A 231 -4.33 0.12 -0.21
CA GLU A 231 -3.64 -0.77 0.73
C GLU A 231 -3.12 0.00 1.96
N PRO A 232 -2.89 -0.66 3.10
CA PRO A 232 -2.19 -0.07 4.22
C PRO A 232 -0.77 0.33 3.83
N ALA A 233 -0.35 1.55 4.19
CA ALA A 233 1.00 2.04 3.91
C ALA A 233 1.73 2.32 5.22
N VAL A 234 2.90 1.71 5.40
CA VAL A 234 3.69 1.83 6.63
C VAL A 234 4.81 2.83 6.43
N SER A 235 5.03 3.70 7.40
CA SER A 235 6.10 4.70 7.39
C SER A 235 6.29 5.29 8.79
N ASP A 236 7.53 5.45 9.24
CA ASP A 236 7.88 6.14 10.49
C ASP A 236 7.06 5.69 11.71
N GLY A 237 6.89 4.37 11.87
CA GLY A 237 6.11 3.80 12.98
C GLY A 237 4.62 4.13 12.94
N THR A 238 4.12 4.62 11.81
CA THR A 238 2.70 4.83 11.54
C THR A 238 2.23 3.93 10.40
N VAL A 239 0.93 3.64 10.36
CA VAL A 239 0.25 3.09 9.19
C VAL A 239 -0.77 4.09 8.69
N THR A 240 -0.72 4.38 7.41
CA THR A 240 -1.71 5.21 6.72
C THR A 240 -2.78 4.30 6.13
N LEU A 241 -4.03 4.57 6.47
CA LEU A 241 -5.23 3.93 5.95
C LEU A 241 -6.11 4.96 5.27
N THR A 242 -6.97 4.52 4.37
CA THR A 242 -7.91 5.38 3.65
C THR A 242 -9.37 4.93 3.83
N PRO A 243 -9.88 4.95 5.09
CA PRO A 243 -11.26 4.59 5.38
C PRO A 243 -12.26 5.58 4.77
N ARG A 244 -13.51 5.17 4.71
CA ARG A 244 -14.62 6.11 4.60
C ARG A 244 -14.85 6.75 5.96
N VAL A 245 -14.97 8.06 5.98
CA VAL A 245 -15.27 8.85 7.18
C VAL A 245 -16.56 9.63 6.98
N ARG A 246 -17.35 9.75 8.04
CA ARG A 246 -18.55 10.56 8.02
C ARG A 246 -18.19 12.00 8.41
N ALA A 247 -18.68 12.95 7.63
CA ALA A 247 -18.63 14.37 7.95
C ALA A 247 -20.01 14.97 7.72
N ASP A 248 -20.25 16.22 8.12
CA ASP A 248 -21.56 16.87 8.20
C ASP A 248 -22.43 16.75 6.93
N LYS A 249 -21.86 16.58 5.77
CA LYS A 249 -22.55 16.54 4.47
C LYS A 249 -22.45 15.22 3.73
N GLY A 250 -21.91 14.15 4.34
CA GLY A 250 -21.80 12.88 3.65
C GLY A 250 -20.70 11.96 4.15
N THR A 251 -20.29 11.05 3.27
CA THR A 251 -19.22 10.08 3.52
C THR A 251 -18.09 10.31 2.53
N TYR A 252 -16.90 10.52 3.04
CA TYR A 252 -15.71 10.92 2.30
C TYR A 252 -14.63 9.86 2.46
N TYR A 253 -13.56 9.91 1.66
CA TYR A 253 -12.32 9.22 1.99
C TYR A 253 -11.49 10.09 2.94
N GLY A 254 -11.01 9.50 4.03
CA GLY A 254 -10.06 10.11 4.95
C GLY A 254 -8.72 9.41 4.87
N ILE A 255 -7.68 10.12 4.44
CA ILE A 255 -6.30 9.63 4.57
C ILE A 255 -5.96 9.80 6.05
N THR A 256 -5.77 8.70 6.77
CA THR A 256 -5.64 8.71 8.22
C THR A 256 -4.42 7.91 8.65
N ALA A 257 -3.52 8.52 9.40
CA ALA A 257 -2.35 7.87 9.97
C ALA A 257 -2.63 7.41 11.41
N TYR A 258 -2.26 6.19 11.72
CA TYR A 258 -2.39 5.58 13.04
C TYR A 258 -1.04 5.09 13.54
N LYS A 259 -0.82 5.19 14.85
CA LYS A 259 0.40 4.73 15.48
C LYS A 259 0.43 3.20 15.55
N VAL A 260 1.48 2.59 15.01
CA VAL A 260 1.64 1.13 14.98
C VAL A 260 1.86 0.57 16.38
N SER A 261 2.70 1.24 17.20
CA SER A 261 3.03 0.76 18.57
C SER A 261 1.80 0.58 19.45
N ASP A 262 0.76 1.39 19.24
CA ASP A 262 -0.49 1.35 20.02
C ASP A 262 -1.54 0.42 19.38
N SER A 263 -1.09 -0.44 18.46
CA SER A 263 -1.94 -1.33 17.66
C SER A 263 -3.10 -0.58 17.00
N LEU A 264 -2.80 0.59 16.40
CA LEU A 264 -3.71 1.48 15.67
C LEU A 264 -4.80 2.15 16.51
N SER A 265 -4.70 2.13 17.85
CA SER A 265 -5.71 2.78 18.70
C SER A 265 -5.58 4.32 18.71
N LYS A 266 -4.40 4.85 18.38
CA LYS A 266 -4.13 6.29 18.36
C LYS A 266 -4.03 6.81 16.93
N GLN A 267 -4.98 7.66 16.54
CA GLN A 267 -4.89 8.47 15.34
C GLN A 267 -3.82 9.54 15.54
N VAL A 268 -2.92 9.67 14.58
CA VAL A 268 -1.84 10.66 14.58
C VAL A 268 -2.26 11.90 13.79
N ASP A 269 -2.80 11.68 12.59
CA ASP A 269 -3.18 12.74 11.66
C ASP A 269 -4.28 12.27 10.72
N GLN A 270 -5.02 13.22 10.11
CA GLN A 270 -6.07 12.91 9.14
C GLN A 270 -6.25 14.05 8.14
N LEU A 271 -6.39 13.66 6.87
CA LEU A 271 -6.78 14.53 5.78
C LEU A 271 -8.05 13.99 5.11
N VAL A 272 -9.15 14.75 5.15
CA VAL A 272 -10.40 14.34 4.54
C VAL A 272 -10.52 14.91 3.13
N LEU A 273 -10.65 14.03 2.15
CA LEU A 273 -10.73 14.39 0.73
C LEU A 273 -12.16 14.78 0.35
N PRO A 274 -12.37 15.59 -0.70
CA PRO A 274 -13.70 15.89 -1.23
C PRO A 274 -14.46 14.62 -1.63
N SER A 275 -15.79 14.69 -1.65
CA SER A 275 -16.67 13.55 -1.90
C SER A 275 -16.45 12.85 -3.24
N THR A 276 -15.97 13.58 -4.23
CA THR A 276 -15.71 13.08 -5.59
C THR A 276 -14.30 12.51 -5.77
N VAL A 277 -13.44 12.61 -4.75
CA VAL A 277 -12.04 12.26 -4.84
C VAL A 277 -11.77 10.92 -4.17
N LYS A 278 -11.11 10.03 -4.92
CA LYS A 278 -10.64 8.75 -4.43
C LYS A 278 -9.10 8.72 -4.48
N PRO A 279 -8.43 8.49 -3.35
CA PRO A 279 -6.98 8.29 -3.37
C PRO A 279 -6.64 6.93 -3.99
N MET A 280 -5.54 6.86 -4.73
CA MET A 280 -5.02 5.64 -5.34
C MET A 280 -3.85 5.06 -4.58
N ASN A 281 -3.06 5.89 -3.93
CA ASN A 281 -2.14 5.54 -2.85
C ASN A 281 -2.08 6.70 -1.85
N ALA A 282 -1.65 6.40 -0.64
CA ALA A 282 -1.44 7.40 0.40
C ALA A 282 -0.49 6.85 1.46
N VAL A 283 0.47 7.67 1.87
CA VAL A 283 1.41 7.35 2.97
C VAL A 283 1.76 8.65 3.71
N ARG A 284 2.03 8.55 5.01
CA ARG A 284 2.56 9.65 5.80
C ARG A 284 4.08 9.56 5.84
N ILE A 285 4.78 10.65 5.48
CA ILE A 285 6.24 10.76 5.51
C ILE A 285 6.58 11.98 6.35
N GLY A 286 7.24 11.78 7.48
CA GLY A 286 7.41 12.84 8.47
C GLY A 286 6.06 13.38 8.94
N ASP A 287 5.79 14.66 8.74
CA ASP A 287 4.50 15.29 9.08
C ASP A 287 3.55 15.46 7.89
N ASP A 288 3.99 15.11 6.69
CA ASP A 288 3.20 15.27 5.47
C ASP A 288 2.52 13.96 5.03
N PHE A 289 1.34 14.07 4.45
CA PHE A 289 0.76 13.03 3.61
C PHE A 289 1.27 13.17 2.18
N ALA A 290 1.79 12.07 1.64
CA ALA A 290 2.12 11.93 0.24
C ALA A 290 1.10 10.98 -0.39
N PHE A 291 0.33 11.46 -1.36
CA PHE A 291 -0.78 10.69 -1.94
C PHE A 291 -1.01 11.03 -3.41
N SER A 292 -1.66 10.14 -4.12
CA SER A 292 -2.12 10.39 -5.49
C SER A 292 -3.63 10.20 -5.60
N ILE A 293 -4.22 10.92 -6.52
CA ILE A 293 -5.65 10.87 -6.80
C ILE A 293 -5.92 10.59 -8.26
N GLU A 294 -7.03 9.87 -8.51
CA GLU A 294 -7.57 9.67 -9.83
C GLU A 294 -8.47 10.84 -10.23
N ALA A 295 -8.38 11.26 -11.50
CA ALA A 295 -9.30 12.23 -12.03
C ALA A 295 -10.70 11.63 -12.16
N SER A 296 -11.70 12.32 -11.63
CA SER A 296 -13.09 12.04 -11.96
C SER A 296 -13.46 12.85 -13.19
N TYR A 297 -13.55 12.20 -14.34
CA TYR A 297 -13.91 12.84 -15.61
C TYR A 297 -15.32 13.41 -15.60
N ASP A 298 -16.21 12.91 -14.74
CA ASP A 298 -17.61 13.28 -14.73
C ASP A 298 -17.92 14.56 -13.92
N SER A 299 -17.03 15.00 -13.07
CA SER A 299 -17.33 16.08 -12.13
C SER A 299 -16.76 17.44 -12.51
N GLY A 300 -15.88 17.55 -13.50
CA GLY A 300 -15.26 18.82 -13.90
C GLY A 300 -14.63 19.61 -12.76
N GLY A 301 -14.54 18.97 -11.59
CA GLY A 301 -14.14 19.61 -10.35
C GLY A 301 -12.63 19.69 -10.20
N LEU A 302 -12.26 20.48 -9.32
CA LEU A 302 -10.99 20.98 -8.90
C LEU A 302 -9.88 19.98 -8.70
N LEU A 303 -10.19 18.81 -8.22
CA LEU A 303 -9.30 17.67 -8.19
C LEU A 303 -9.54 16.75 -9.40
N GLY A 304 -10.13 17.28 -10.46
CA GLY A 304 -10.18 16.65 -11.77
C GLY A 304 -8.82 16.54 -12.42
N THR A 305 -7.76 17.05 -11.81
CA THR A 305 -6.39 16.81 -12.23
C THR A 305 -5.85 15.61 -11.48
N MET A 306 -5.77 14.50 -12.17
CA MET A 306 -4.95 13.37 -11.79
C MET A 306 -3.56 13.87 -11.40
N GLY A 307 -3.05 13.51 -10.23
CA GLY A 307 -1.77 14.02 -9.77
C GLY A 307 -1.34 13.42 -8.43
N SER A 308 -0.12 13.74 -8.07
CA SER A 308 0.49 13.43 -6.79
C SER A 308 0.58 14.69 -5.95
N TYR A 309 0.32 14.58 -4.65
CA TYR A 309 0.23 15.67 -3.71
C TYR A 309 1.02 15.35 -2.45
N ILE A 310 1.71 16.34 -1.89
CA ILE A 310 2.50 16.21 -0.67
C ILE A 310 2.18 17.40 0.22
N GLY A 311 1.81 17.16 1.47
CA GLY A 311 1.52 18.18 2.45
C GLY A 311 0.59 17.74 3.56
N HIS A 312 0.25 18.65 4.44
CA HIS A 312 -0.61 18.43 5.60
C HIS A 312 -1.60 19.60 5.81
N GLY A 313 -2.55 19.38 6.71
CA GLY A 313 -3.51 20.42 7.12
C GLY A 313 -4.26 21.02 5.94
N ASP A 314 -4.31 22.33 5.86
CA ASP A 314 -5.03 23.10 4.84
C ASP A 314 -4.19 23.37 3.57
N GLY A 315 -2.97 22.81 3.50
CA GLY A 315 -2.01 23.06 2.43
C GLY A 315 -1.20 24.37 2.64
N PRO A 316 -0.52 24.90 1.62
CA PRO A 316 -0.57 24.45 0.24
C PRO A 316 0.12 23.10 0.05
N PHE A 317 -0.47 22.24 -0.80
CA PHE A 317 0.11 20.95 -1.16
C PHE A 317 1.09 21.11 -2.31
N VAL A 318 2.28 20.57 -2.17
CA VAL A 318 3.22 20.43 -3.31
C VAL A 318 2.63 19.43 -4.29
N ALA A 319 2.52 19.78 -5.56
CA ALA A 319 1.79 19.00 -6.52
C ALA A 319 2.53 18.76 -7.84
N LEU A 320 2.37 17.56 -8.37
CA LEU A 320 2.68 17.17 -9.74
C LEU A 320 1.40 16.71 -10.42
N SER A 321 1.01 17.38 -11.52
CA SER A 321 -0.18 17.02 -12.26
C SER A 321 0.10 15.91 -13.27
N ARG A 322 -0.91 15.05 -13.54
CA ARG A 322 -0.89 14.01 -14.58
C ARG A 322 0.20 12.95 -14.42
N GLU A 323 0.88 12.92 -13.29
CA GLU A 323 1.84 11.87 -13.03
C GLU A 323 1.11 10.56 -12.68
N PRO A 324 1.59 9.40 -13.16
CA PRO A 324 0.97 8.12 -12.83
C PRO A 324 1.04 7.88 -11.33
N TYR A 325 0.01 7.29 -10.80
CA TYR A 325 0.01 6.85 -9.43
C TYR A 325 1.04 5.73 -9.22
N ALA A 326 1.83 5.90 -8.21
CA ALA A 326 2.77 4.90 -7.72
C ALA A 326 3.05 5.22 -6.25
N PRO A 327 3.57 4.27 -5.47
CA PRO A 327 4.04 4.56 -4.14
C PRO A 327 5.03 5.72 -4.14
N ILE A 328 4.85 6.66 -3.22
CA ILE A 328 5.75 7.78 -3.02
C ILE A 328 6.67 7.43 -1.86
N ALA A 329 7.97 7.62 -2.06
CA ALA A 329 8.98 7.47 -1.03
C ALA A 329 9.64 8.84 -0.76
N GLY A 330 10.25 9.00 0.41
CA GLY A 330 10.96 10.22 0.72
C GLY A 330 11.67 10.16 2.07
N LYS A 331 12.40 11.22 2.38
CA LYS A 331 13.08 11.44 3.65
C LYS A 331 13.44 12.90 3.80
N ASP A 332 13.26 13.46 4.99
CA ASP A 332 13.74 14.79 5.38
C ASP A 332 13.41 15.89 4.34
N GLY A 333 12.13 16.00 3.94
CA GLY A 333 11.68 17.00 2.97
C GLY A 333 12.02 16.70 1.52
N THR A 334 12.69 15.57 1.24
CA THR A 334 12.97 15.10 -0.12
C THR A 334 12.01 13.96 -0.47
N TYR A 335 11.30 14.10 -1.60
CA TYR A 335 10.31 13.13 -2.05
C TYR A 335 10.63 12.62 -3.44
N VAL A 336 10.41 11.32 -3.67
CA VAL A 336 10.61 10.68 -4.96
C VAL A 336 9.26 10.25 -5.51
N VAL A 337 8.84 10.90 -6.58
CA VAL A 337 7.55 10.69 -7.24
C VAL A 337 7.77 10.12 -8.64
N LYS A 338 7.16 8.99 -8.94
CA LYS A 338 7.29 8.36 -10.25
C LYS A 338 6.64 9.22 -11.35
N SER A 339 7.38 9.42 -12.41
CA SER A 339 6.92 9.88 -13.72
C SER A 339 6.82 8.70 -14.69
N ARG A 340 6.48 8.94 -15.95
CA ARG A 340 6.33 7.86 -16.97
C ARG A 340 7.55 6.96 -17.07
N ALA A 341 8.72 7.54 -17.36
CA ALA A 341 9.96 6.83 -17.58
C ALA A 341 11.09 7.29 -16.65
N SER A 342 10.74 7.99 -15.57
CA SER A 342 11.72 8.60 -14.65
C SER A 342 11.06 8.90 -13.31
N TYR A 343 11.79 9.56 -12.44
CA TYR A 343 11.29 10.01 -11.14
C TYR A 343 11.60 11.49 -10.97
N PHE A 344 10.64 12.24 -10.46
CA PHE A 344 10.89 13.54 -9.89
C PHE A 344 11.44 13.37 -8.48
N VAL A 345 12.59 13.95 -8.21
CA VAL A 345 13.17 14.07 -6.87
C VAL A 345 12.96 15.51 -6.44
N ILE A 346 12.08 15.72 -5.47
CA ILE A 346 11.59 17.03 -5.07
C ILE A 346 12.09 17.33 -3.66
N ASP A 347 12.84 18.42 -3.51
CA ASP A 347 13.20 19.02 -2.21
C ASP A 347 12.20 20.16 -1.97
N THR A 348 11.26 19.92 -1.05
CA THR A 348 10.17 20.86 -0.76
C THR A 348 10.67 22.09 -0.02
N ASP A 349 11.65 21.93 0.85
CA ASP A 349 12.21 23.02 1.66
C ASP A 349 12.98 24.02 0.81
N LYS A 350 13.80 23.50 -0.11
CA LYS A 350 14.61 24.33 -1.01
C LYS A 350 13.89 24.70 -2.30
N ARG A 351 12.66 24.23 -2.50
CA ARG A 351 11.86 24.42 -3.71
C ARG A 351 12.65 24.08 -4.98
N LYS A 352 13.26 22.89 -4.97
CA LYS A 352 14.07 22.37 -6.08
C LYS A 352 13.52 21.03 -6.52
N TYR A 353 13.76 20.67 -7.77
CA TYR A 353 13.53 19.34 -8.25
C TYR A 353 14.60 18.92 -9.24
N SER A 354 14.82 17.62 -9.33
CA SER A 354 15.62 16.98 -10.36
C SER A 354 14.87 15.80 -10.95
N VAL A 355 15.33 15.31 -12.09
CA VAL A 355 14.76 14.14 -12.76
C VAL A 355 15.79 13.02 -12.74
N LEU A 356 15.44 11.92 -12.04
CA LEU A 356 16.21 10.70 -12.05
C LEU A 356 15.70 9.82 -13.18
N SER A 357 16.53 9.60 -14.21
CA SER A 357 16.16 8.80 -15.36
C SER A 357 16.07 7.32 -15.05
N ALA A 358 15.06 6.65 -15.57
CA ALA A 358 14.97 5.19 -15.57
C ALA A 358 16.15 4.57 -16.33
N LYS A 359 16.56 3.38 -15.91
CA LYS A 359 17.61 2.62 -16.62
C LYS A 359 17.12 2.23 -18.02
N ASN A 360 17.97 2.46 -19.01
CA ASN A 360 17.71 2.11 -20.43
C ASN A 360 16.42 2.69 -21.01
N ARG A 361 15.86 3.73 -20.37
CA ARG A 361 14.55 4.30 -20.78
C ARG A 361 13.52 3.21 -21.05
N CYS A 362 13.39 2.24 -20.12
CA CYS A 362 12.53 1.06 -20.25
C CYS A 362 11.08 1.45 -20.50
N VAL A 363 10.78 1.83 -21.73
CA VAL A 363 9.49 2.44 -22.13
C VAL A 363 8.38 1.41 -22.10
N ASP A 364 8.66 0.16 -22.46
CA ASP A 364 7.62 -0.86 -22.62
C ASP A 364 7.21 -1.49 -21.29
N TYR A 365 8.18 -1.73 -20.38
CA TYR A 365 7.89 -2.36 -19.09
C TYR A 365 7.98 -1.37 -17.92
N GLY A 366 8.57 -0.20 -18.15
CA GLY A 366 8.76 0.82 -17.14
C GLY A 366 9.81 0.44 -16.09
N GLU A 367 10.08 1.40 -15.22
CA GLU A 367 10.81 1.18 -13.98
C GLU A 367 9.88 1.57 -12.83
N TYR A 368 9.77 0.71 -11.82
CA TYR A 368 8.82 0.86 -10.74
C TYR A 368 9.54 0.98 -9.40
N PRO A 369 9.01 1.77 -8.46
CA PRO A 369 9.54 1.82 -7.11
C PRO A 369 9.15 0.54 -6.35
N ALA A 370 10.11 0.02 -5.59
CA ALA A 370 9.91 -0.99 -4.55
C ALA A 370 10.10 -0.38 -3.16
N SER A 371 9.87 0.93 -3.04
CA SER A 371 9.92 1.68 -1.79
C SER A 371 8.69 2.55 -1.65
N MET A 372 8.21 2.74 -0.43
CA MET A 372 7.08 3.58 -0.09
C MET A 372 7.29 4.15 1.31
N GLY A 373 6.87 5.40 1.53
CA GLY A 373 7.01 6.03 2.83
C GLY A 373 8.42 6.57 3.09
N SER A 374 8.76 6.72 4.35
CA SER A 374 10.08 7.17 4.78
C SER A 374 11.08 6.05 4.63
N VAL A 375 12.13 6.29 3.86
CA VAL A 375 13.16 5.28 3.56
C VAL A 375 14.55 5.90 3.51
N ASP A 376 15.54 5.17 3.99
CA ASP A 376 16.96 5.50 3.82
C ASP A 376 17.44 5.13 2.41
N ASP A 377 16.95 4.03 1.90
CA ASP A 377 17.28 3.51 0.59
C ASP A 377 16.04 3.46 -0.31
N PHE A 378 16.05 4.24 -1.38
CA PHE A 378 15.03 4.19 -2.42
C PHE A 378 15.40 3.12 -3.44
N VAL A 379 14.54 2.12 -3.59
CA VAL A 379 14.78 0.98 -4.47
C VAL A 379 13.84 1.02 -5.67
N THR A 380 14.38 0.74 -6.84
CA THR A 380 13.63 0.61 -8.07
C THR A 380 13.94 -0.72 -8.76
N PHE A 381 13.00 -1.19 -9.57
CA PHE A 381 13.24 -2.36 -10.42
C PHE A 381 12.65 -2.17 -11.81
N SER A 382 13.28 -2.79 -12.79
CA SER A 382 12.83 -2.74 -14.19
C SER A 382 13.18 -4.03 -14.92
N THR A 383 12.29 -4.47 -15.81
CA THR A 383 12.58 -5.59 -16.71
C THR A 383 13.51 -5.12 -17.83
N ILE A 384 14.61 -5.82 -18.00
CA ILE A 384 15.59 -5.60 -19.07
C ILE A 384 15.31 -6.58 -20.20
N LYS A 385 15.21 -6.06 -21.40
CA LYS A 385 15.07 -6.86 -22.62
C LYS A 385 16.43 -7.34 -23.13
N ASP A 386 16.45 -8.53 -23.65
CA ASP A 386 17.51 -8.99 -24.53
C ASP A 386 17.53 -8.15 -25.81
N GLN A 387 18.71 -7.69 -26.22
CA GLN A 387 18.84 -6.76 -27.34
C GLN A 387 18.56 -7.41 -28.71
N ASP A 388 18.82 -8.71 -28.81
CA ASP A 388 18.68 -9.43 -30.08
C ASP A 388 17.25 -9.93 -30.29
N THR A 389 16.61 -10.41 -29.22
CA THR A 389 15.25 -11.00 -29.30
C THR A 389 14.14 -10.03 -28.92
N GLY A 390 14.45 -8.96 -28.19
CA GLY A 390 13.46 -8.03 -27.64
C GLY A 390 12.61 -8.61 -26.49
N LEU A 391 12.90 -9.85 -26.05
CA LEU A 391 12.17 -10.52 -24.99
C LEU A 391 12.70 -10.16 -23.60
N PRO A 392 11.88 -10.29 -22.52
CA PRO A 392 12.35 -10.11 -21.15
C PRO A 392 13.51 -11.08 -20.83
N ALA A 393 14.65 -10.56 -20.40
CA ALA A 393 15.84 -11.34 -20.09
C ALA A 393 16.14 -11.38 -18.59
N SER A 394 16.00 -10.26 -17.91
CA SER A 394 16.32 -10.14 -16.49
C SER A 394 15.54 -8.98 -15.84
N VAL A 395 15.66 -8.85 -14.53
CA VAL A 395 15.19 -7.70 -13.78
C VAL A 395 16.40 -6.99 -13.19
N SER A 396 16.55 -5.70 -13.50
CA SER A 396 17.54 -4.82 -12.88
C SER A 396 16.94 -4.18 -11.66
N VAL A 397 17.64 -4.22 -10.54
CA VAL A 397 17.30 -3.57 -9.28
C VAL A 397 18.35 -2.51 -8.99
N ARG A 398 17.92 -1.27 -8.68
CA ARG A 398 18.81 -0.18 -8.31
C ARG A 398 18.45 0.33 -6.92
N VAL A 399 19.47 0.61 -6.12
CA VAL A 399 19.36 1.16 -4.77
C VAL A 399 19.97 2.55 -4.75
N PHE A 400 19.26 3.52 -4.22
CA PHE A 400 19.69 4.91 -4.09
C PHE A 400 19.58 5.32 -2.63
N SER A 401 20.63 5.88 -2.04
CA SER A 401 20.54 6.48 -0.71
C SER A 401 19.93 7.89 -0.81
N LEU A 402 18.88 8.16 0.01
CA LEU A 402 18.20 9.46 0.10
C LEU A 402 18.80 10.37 1.16
#